data_0d9ae335eaf252b8c5b82e62fab025f8
#
_entry.id   0d9ae335eaf252b8c5b82e62fab025f8
#
_cell.length_a   1.000
_cell.length_b   1.000
_cell.length_c   1.000
_cell.angle_alpha   90.00
_cell.angle_beta   90.00
_cell.angle_gamma   90.00
#
_symmetry.space_group_name_H-M   'P 1'
#
loop_
_entity.id
_entity.type
_entity.pdbx_description
1 polymer ?
#
loop_
_entity_poly.entity_id
_entity_poly.type
_entity_poly.pdbx_seq_one_letter_code
_entity_poly.pdbx_strand_id
1 'polypeptide(L)'
;LYMDCDLVVNGDIAELFDTELGDHAIGAVPDIDFIGNLNMKNGERAQYVRKQLHMRDAYGYFQAGVLVMNLERMREIHTVHEWLEIASKPGYIYNDQDILNVECEGQVTYLDYSWNVMHNCAGRVNGVFDFAPANVYQAYMASRKAPKIVHYAGFDKPWKNPWCDFASLYWSYAQETPFVAQMVAAMSGVERPAPPEHHERAIAED
;
A
#
# COMPACT_ATOMS: atom_id res chain seq x y z
N LEU A 1 -2.49 -15.09 6.50
CA LEU A 1 -1.88 -13.96 5.79
C LEU A 1 -2.38 -13.90 4.35
N TYR A 2 -2.60 -12.68 3.86
CA TYR A 2 -2.73 -12.36 2.44
C TYR A 2 -1.61 -11.40 2.06
N MET A 3 -1.06 -11.57 0.89
CA MET A 3 -0.03 -10.69 0.34
C MET A 3 -0.20 -10.60 -1.17
N ASP A 4 -0.08 -9.39 -1.72
CA ASP A 4 0.00 -9.17 -3.16
C ASP A 4 1.25 -9.83 -3.75
N CYS A 5 1.26 -10.04 -5.06
CA CYS A 5 2.37 -10.72 -5.74
C CYS A 5 3.52 -9.79 -6.16
N ASP A 6 3.37 -8.47 -5.94
CA ASP A 6 4.33 -7.44 -6.33
C ASP A 6 5.08 -6.85 -5.13
N LEU A 7 5.52 -7.73 -4.23
CA LEU A 7 6.26 -7.34 -3.04
C LEU A 7 7.49 -8.24 -2.80
N VAL A 8 8.39 -7.76 -1.94
CA VAL A 8 9.54 -8.50 -1.43
C VAL A 8 9.46 -8.56 0.08
N VAL A 9 9.48 -9.77 0.63
CA VAL A 9 9.56 -10.03 2.07
C VAL A 9 11.02 -10.04 2.49
N ASN A 10 11.41 -9.11 3.35
CA ASN A 10 12.78 -8.91 3.83
C ASN A 10 12.89 -9.14 5.35
N GLY A 11 11.77 -9.25 6.06
CA GLY A 11 11.69 -9.56 7.47
C GLY A 11 11.21 -10.98 7.75
N ASP A 12 11.19 -11.36 9.03
CA ASP A 12 10.62 -12.66 9.44
C ASP A 12 9.08 -12.59 9.39
N ILE A 13 8.50 -13.31 8.44
CA ILE A 13 7.05 -13.34 8.22
C ILE A 13 6.29 -13.99 9.38
N ALA A 14 6.95 -14.78 10.23
CA ALA A 14 6.32 -15.37 11.42
C ALA A 14 5.89 -14.28 12.40
N GLU A 15 6.68 -13.21 12.55
CA GLU A 15 6.30 -12.06 13.40
C GLU A 15 4.98 -11.41 12.94
N LEU A 16 4.76 -11.36 11.63
CA LEU A 16 3.51 -10.82 11.09
C LEU A 16 2.36 -11.81 11.27
N PHE A 17 2.62 -13.10 11.05
CA PHE A 17 1.61 -14.15 11.21
C PHE A 17 1.10 -14.25 12.64
N ASP A 18 2.01 -14.10 13.62
CA ASP A 18 1.71 -14.21 15.05
C ASP A 18 1.13 -12.89 15.64
N THR A 19 0.79 -11.92 14.80
CA THR A 19 0.16 -10.68 15.26
C THR A 19 -1.18 -10.95 15.90
N GLU A 20 -1.31 -10.56 17.16
CA GLU A 20 -2.56 -10.68 17.92
C GLU A 20 -3.58 -9.63 17.43
N LEU A 21 -4.66 -10.08 16.82
CA LEU A 21 -5.75 -9.21 16.33
C LEU A 21 -6.82 -8.95 17.40
N GLY A 22 -6.85 -9.73 18.48
CA GLY A 22 -7.95 -9.69 19.46
C GLY A 22 -9.30 -9.95 18.77
N ASP A 23 -10.26 -9.09 19.00
CA ASP A 23 -11.61 -9.17 18.40
C ASP A 23 -11.69 -8.51 17.01
N HIS A 24 -10.57 -8.02 16.45
CA HIS A 24 -10.56 -7.39 15.15
C HIS A 24 -10.55 -8.42 14.01
N ALA A 25 -11.10 -8.01 12.88
CA ALA A 25 -11.19 -8.83 11.67
C ALA A 25 -9.90 -8.81 10.85
N ILE A 26 -9.19 -7.69 10.86
CA ILE A 26 -8.03 -7.44 9.98
C ILE A 26 -6.89 -6.75 10.74
N GLY A 27 -5.66 -7.20 10.48
CA GLY A 27 -4.43 -6.45 10.72
C GLY A 27 -3.91 -5.91 9.39
N ALA A 28 -3.71 -4.59 9.27
CA ALA A 28 -3.30 -3.93 8.04
C ALA A 28 -2.49 -2.65 8.31
N VAL A 29 -1.70 -2.23 7.32
CA VAL A 29 -0.92 -0.99 7.37
C VAL A 29 -1.77 0.17 6.82
N PRO A 30 -1.84 1.34 7.49
CA PRO A 30 -2.55 2.50 6.94
C PRO A 30 -2.02 2.88 5.56
N ASP A 31 -2.93 3.24 4.65
CA ASP A 31 -2.55 3.65 3.28
C ASP A 31 -2.10 5.12 3.26
N ILE A 32 -0.80 5.35 3.31
CA ILE A 32 -0.26 6.72 3.31
C ILE A 32 -0.55 7.49 2.01
N ASP A 33 -0.69 6.81 0.86
CA ASP A 33 -1.08 7.44 -0.41
C ASP A 33 -2.51 7.98 -0.32
N PHE A 34 -3.41 7.15 0.17
CA PHE A 34 -4.80 7.52 0.36
C PHE A 34 -4.94 8.66 1.39
N ILE A 35 -4.30 8.49 2.55
CA ILE A 35 -4.31 9.47 3.65
C ILE A 35 -3.70 10.81 3.22
N GLY A 36 -2.57 10.79 2.50
CA GLY A 36 -1.97 12.01 1.97
C GLY A 36 -2.91 12.75 0.99
N ASN A 37 -3.58 12.01 0.12
CA ASN A 37 -4.52 12.58 -0.83
C ASN A 37 -5.74 13.23 -0.16
N LEU A 38 -6.17 12.76 1.02
CA LEU A 38 -7.25 13.40 1.79
C LEU A 38 -6.94 14.86 2.12
N ASN A 39 -5.67 15.21 2.32
CA ASN A 39 -5.20 16.54 2.71
C ASN A 39 -4.80 17.43 1.52
N MET A 40 -4.79 16.89 0.30
CA MET A 40 -4.51 17.70 -0.88
C MET A 40 -5.69 18.65 -1.17
N LYS A 41 -5.40 19.91 -1.46
CA LYS A 41 -6.41 20.96 -1.74
C LYS A 41 -7.46 20.55 -2.77
N ASN A 42 -7.07 19.79 -3.79
CA ASN A 42 -7.93 19.26 -4.84
C ASN A 42 -8.01 17.72 -4.79
N GLY A 43 -7.75 17.12 -3.62
CA GLY A 43 -7.77 15.67 -3.45
C GLY A 43 -9.18 15.11 -3.65
N GLU A 44 -9.31 14.17 -4.57
CA GLU A 44 -10.61 13.56 -4.89
C GLU A 44 -11.04 12.54 -3.83
N ARG A 45 -10.07 11.98 -3.04
CA ARG A 45 -10.34 10.95 -2.03
C ARG A 45 -11.30 11.42 -0.94
N ALA A 46 -11.17 12.67 -0.49
CA ALA A 46 -12.07 13.21 0.53
C ALA A 46 -13.55 13.26 0.08
N GLN A 47 -13.79 13.52 -1.20
CA GLN A 47 -15.14 13.43 -1.77
C GLN A 47 -15.58 11.99 -1.98
N TYR A 48 -14.68 11.14 -2.44
CA TYR A 48 -14.92 9.72 -2.65
C TYR A 48 -15.33 9.01 -1.36
N VAL A 49 -14.57 9.21 -0.28
CA VAL A 49 -14.92 8.66 1.04
C VAL A 49 -16.31 9.09 1.48
N ARG A 50 -16.62 10.38 1.38
CA ARG A 50 -17.93 10.89 1.86
C ARG A 50 -19.11 10.47 0.99
N LYS A 51 -18.93 10.44 -0.33
CA LYS A 51 -20.06 10.25 -1.28
C LYS A 51 -20.25 8.80 -1.71
N GLN A 52 -19.19 8.01 -1.64
CA GLN A 52 -19.19 6.64 -2.17
C GLN A 52 -18.94 5.60 -1.08
N LEU A 53 -17.87 5.76 -0.30
CA LEU A 53 -17.52 4.78 0.73
C LEU A 53 -18.32 4.98 2.03
N HIS A 54 -18.76 6.19 2.31
CA HIS A 54 -19.51 6.57 3.53
C HIS A 54 -18.79 6.20 4.84
N MET A 55 -17.45 6.08 4.83
CA MET A 55 -16.65 5.78 6.02
C MET A 55 -16.74 6.92 7.05
N ARG A 56 -16.76 6.54 8.34
CA ARG A 56 -16.76 7.46 9.47
C ARG A 56 -15.38 8.01 9.75
N ASP A 57 -14.34 7.17 9.58
CA ASP A 57 -12.93 7.52 9.74
C ASP A 57 -12.14 7.29 8.45
N ALA A 58 -12.00 8.35 7.65
CA ALA A 58 -11.22 8.32 6.41
C ALA A 58 -9.72 8.12 6.65
N TYR A 59 -9.20 8.55 7.81
CA TYR A 59 -7.77 8.39 8.14
C TYR A 59 -7.43 6.98 8.60
N GLY A 60 -8.43 6.18 8.93
CA GLY A 60 -8.29 4.76 9.19
C GLY A 60 -8.22 3.89 7.92
N TYR A 61 -8.22 4.48 6.72
CA TYR A 61 -8.14 3.73 5.48
C TYR A 61 -6.79 3.02 5.35
N PHE A 62 -6.83 1.69 5.13
CA PHE A 62 -5.65 0.83 5.06
C PHE A 62 -5.41 0.28 3.65
N GLN A 63 -4.16 -0.11 3.40
CA GLN A 63 -3.71 -0.71 2.15
C GLN A 63 -3.90 -2.23 2.20
N ALA A 64 -4.53 -2.82 1.17
CA ALA A 64 -4.93 -4.23 1.17
C ALA A 64 -3.85 -5.22 0.69
N GLY A 65 -2.68 -4.76 0.27
CA GLY A 65 -1.63 -5.63 -0.28
C GLY A 65 -0.91 -6.50 0.75
N VAL A 66 -1.04 -6.22 2.05
CA VAL A 66 -0.52 -7.06 3.15
C VAL A 66 -1.54 -7.08 4.27
N LEU A 67 -2.12 -8.25 4.56
CA LEU A 67 -3.18 -8.41 5.53
C LEU A 67 -2.95 -9.62 6.44
N VAL A 68 -3.16 -9.42 7.73
CA VAL A 68 -3.43 -10.50 8.69
C VAL A 68 -4.94 -10.60 8.83
N MET A 69 -5.53 -11.75 8.56
CA MET A 69 -7.00 -11.90 8.49
C MET A 69 -7.48 -12.89 9.55
N ASN A 70 -8.37 -12.45 10.42
CA ASN A 70 -9.16 -13.32 11.29
C ASN A 70 -10.38 -13.84 10.50
N LEU A 71 -10.22 -14.98 9.83
CA LEU A 71 -11.26 -15.53 8.96
C LEU A 71 -12.53 -15.95 9.71
N GLU A 72 -12.41 -16.26 11.00
CA GLU A 72 -13.58 -16.56 11.85
C GLU A 72 -14.40 -15.28 12.03
N ARG A 73 -13.73 -14.21 12.44
CA ARG A 73 -14.37 -12.90 12.62
C ARG A 73 -14.96 -12.36 11.31
N MET A 74 -14.26 -12.53 10.19
CA MET A 74 -14.78 -12.10 8.89
C MET A 74 -16.05 -12.86 8.48
N ARG A 75 -16.18 -14.14 8.84
CA ARG A 75 -17.41 -14.93 8.62
C ARG A 75 -18.57 -14.51 9.53
N GLU A 76 -18.28 -13.87 10.67
CA GLU A 76 -19.29 -13.28 11.54
C GLU A 76 -19.81 -11.93 11.00
N ILE A 77 -18.96 -11.18 10.29
CA ILE A 77 -19.34 -9.91 9.65
C ILE A 77 -20.28 -10.21 8.47
N HIS A 78 -19.88 -11.10 7.58
CA HIS A 78 -20.64 -11.51 6.40
C HIS A 78 -20.41 -12.98 6.07
N THR A 79 -21.45 -13.65 5.59
CA THR A 79 -21.32 -14.95 4.94
C THR A 79 -20.52 -14.82 3.63
N VAL A 80 -19.98 -15.93 3.12
CA VAL A 80 -19.28 -15.93 1.81
C VAL A 80 -20.18 -15.42 0.68
N HIS A 81 -21.47 -15.72 0.72
CA HIS A 81 -22.42 -15.24 -0.28
C HIS A 81 -22.57 -13.71 -0.23
N GLU A 82 -22.72 -13.12 0.94
CA GLU A 82 -22.81 -11.68 1.12
C GLU A 82 -21.53 -10.96 0.69
N TRP A 83 -20.34 -11.52 1.01
CA TRP A 83 -19.06 -10.98 0.51
C TRP A 83 -19.02 -10.95 -1.02
N LEU A 84 -19.50 -12.02 -1.70
CA LEU A 84 -19.54 -12.07 -3.17
C LEU A 84 -20.57 -11.09 -3.75
N GLU A 85 -21.71 -10.90 -3.10
CA GLU A 85 -22.70 -9.90 -3.49
C GLU A 85 -22.14 -8.47 -3.36
N ILE A 86 -21.43 -8.18 -2.26
CA ILE A 86 -20.77 -6.87 -2.05
C ILE A 86 -19.71 -6.65 -3.14
N ALA A 87 -18.86 -7.64 -3.40
CA ALA A 87 -17.80 -7.58 -4.41
C ALA A 87 -18.33 -7.41 -5.85
N SER A 88 -19.58 -7.80 -6.10
CA SER A 88 -20.22 -7.64 -7.42
C SER A 88 -20.82 -6.23 -7.66
N LYS A 89 -20.94 -5.41 -6.60
CA LYS A 89 -21.52 -4.06 -6.71
C LYS A 89 -20.56 -3.11 -7.42
N PRO A 90 -21.07 -2.28 -8.35
CA PRO A 90 -20.24 -1.23 -8.97
C PRO A 90 -19.98 -0.08 -7.99
N GLY A 91 -18.93 0.70 -8.24
CA GLY A 91 -18.67 1.96 -7.55
C GLY A 91 -17.44 1.99 -6.67
N TYR A 92 -16.81 0.84 -6.42
CA TYR A 92 -15.51 0.77 -5.77
C TYR A 92 -14.38 1.05 -6.78
N ILE A 93 -13.53 2.03 -6.48
CA ILE A 93 -12.38 2.41 -7.34
C ILE A 93 -11.22 1.47 -7.10
N TYR A 94 -10.99 1.12 -5.82
CA TYR A 94 -9.88 0.28 -5.38
C TYR A 94 -10.31 -1.16 -5.06
N ASN A 95 -11.41 -1.62 -5.67
CA ASN A 95 -11.90 -3.00 -5.62
C ASN A 95 -12.00 -3.55 -4.19
N ASP A 96 -11.25 -4.61 -3.91
CA ASP A 96 -11.18 -5.31 -2.62
C ASP A 96 -10.69 -4.40 -1.48
N GLN A 97 -9.76 -3.49 -1.74
CA GLN A 97 -9.28 -2.55 -0.74
C GLN A 97 -10.42 -1.67 -0.20
N ASP A 98 -11.25 -1.10 -1.08
CA ASP A 98 -12.41 -0.29 -0.66
C ASP A 98 -13.40 -1.12 0.14
N ILE A 99 -13.73 -2.32 -0.36
CA ILE A 99 -14.68 -3.22 0.29
C ILE A 99 -14.22 -3.57 1.71
N LEU A 100 -12.97 -3.99 1.86
CA LEU A 100 -12.43 -4.36 3.17
C LEU A 100 -12.38 -3.16 4.13
N ASN A 101 -12.04 -1.97 3.62
CA ASN A 101 -12.05 -0.75 4.44
C ASN A 101 -13.44 -0.36 4.92
N VAL A 102 -14.46 -0.54 4.08
CA VAL A 102 -15.87 -0.22 4.44
C VAL A 102 -16.42 -1.27 5.41
N GLU A 103 -16.32 -2.55 5.05
CA GLU A 103 -16.99 -3.61 5.79
C GLU A 103 -16.28 -3.98 7.10
N CYS A 104 -14.97 -3.70 7.21
CA CYS A 104 -14.20 -3.92 8.44
C CYS A 104 -13.92 -2.63 9.21
N GLU A 105 -14.60 -1.52 8.90
CA GLU A 105 -14.38 -0.26 9.61
C GLU A 105 -14.58 -0.42 11.13
N GLY A 106 -13.57 0.01 11.89
CA GLY A 106 -13.55 -0.14 13.36
C GLY A 106 -13.18 -1.53 13.88
N GLN A 107 -12.81 -2.46 13.00
CA GLN A 107 -12.34 -3.81 13.32
C GLN A 107 -10.94 -4.08 12.72
N VAL A 108 -10.06 -3.08 12.80
CA VAL A 108 -8.71 -3.09 12.23
C VAL A 108 -7.67 -2.92 13.31
N THR A 109 -6.70 -3.83 13.37
CA THR A 109 -5.44 -3.65 14.10
C THR A 109 -4.43 -3.03 13.15
N TYR A 110 -4.02 -1.79 13.44
CA TYR A 110 -3.04 -1.11 12.57
C TYR A 110 -1.63 -1.63 12.85
N LEU A 111 -0.99 -2.12 11.78
CA LEU A 111 0.36 -2.64 11.78
C LEU A 111 1.36 -1.51 11.56
N ASP A 112 2.62 -1.75 11.98
CA ASP A 112 3.73 -0.84 11.68
C ASP A 112 3.97 -0.74 10.16
N TYR A 113 4.34 0.45 9.69
CA TYR A 113 4.58 0.72 8.27
C TYR A 113 5.66 -0.16 7.64
N SER A 114 6.60 -0.71 8.43
CA SER A 114 7.62 -1.63 7.92
C SER A 114 7.05 -2.90 7.27
N TRP A 115 5.83 -3.28 7.61
CA TRP A 115 5.15 -4.44 7.05
C TRP A 115 4.50 -4.20 5.68
N ASN A 116 4.46 -2.95 5.20
CA ASN A 116 3.96 -2.63 3.86
C ASN A 116 4.53 -1.29 3.39
N VAL A 117 5.86 -1.24 3.18
CA VAL A 117 6.54 -0.05 2.69
C VAL A 117 6.30 0.08 1.20
N MET A 118 5.35 0.92 0.81
CA MET A 118 5.12 1.24 -0.59
C MET A 118 6.31 1.99 -1.17
N HIS A 119 6.84 1.52 -2.30
CA HIS A 119 7.96 2.17 -2.98
C HIS A 119 7.56 3.54 -3.58
N ASN A 120 8.56 4.35 -3.94
CA ASN A 120 8.35 5.70 -4.48
C ASN A 120 7.93 5.68 -5.97
N CYS A 121 6.76 5.14 -6.27
CA CYS A 121 6.19 5.18 -7.62
C CYS A 121 5.83 6.62 -8.00
N ALA A 122 6.31 7.10 -9.15
CA ALA A 122 6.03 8.45 -9.66
C ALA A 122 6.33 9.60 -8.68
N GLY A 123 7.31 9.44 -7.80
CA GLY A 123 7.72 10.50 -6.87
C GLY A 123 6.77 10.75 -5.69
N ARG A 124 5.81 9.85 -5.43
CA ARG A 124 4.78 10.04 -4.39
C ARG A 124 5.31 10.23 -2.97
N VAL A 125 6.52 9.75 -2.66
CA VAL A 125 7.12 9.93 -1.33
C VAL A 125 7.34 11.41 -1.00
N ASN A 126 7.85 12.20 -1.96
CA ASN A 126 8.02 13.65 -1.83
C ASN A 126 6.85 14.42 -2.49
N GLY A 127 5.76 13.73 -2.77
CA GLY A 127 4.53 14.25 -3.37
C GLY A 127 3.35 13.99 -2.45
N VAL A 128 2.43 13.11 -2.85
CA VAL A 128 1.19 12.86 -2.11
C VAL A 128 1.42 12.41 -0.66
N PHE A 129 2.46 11.64 -0.36
CA PHE A 129 2.74 11.18 1.00
C PHE A 129 3.11 12.31 1.95
N ASP A 130 3.78 13.36 1.46
CA ASP A 130 4.17 14.54 2.25
C ASP A 130 2.95 15.37 2.73
N PHE A 131 1.77 15.12 2.16
CA PHE A 131 0.50 15.72 2.63
C PHE A 131 -0.17 14.91 3.75
N ALA A 132 0.31 13.71 4.07
CA ALA A 132 -0.19 12.97 5.22
C ALA A 132 0.11 13.72 6.53
N PRO A 133 -0.63 13.47 7.61
CA PRO A 133 -0.29 14.01 8.93
C PRO A 133 1.16 13.73 9.29
N ALA A 134 1.83 14.69 9.92
CA ALA A 134 3.28 14.64 10.15
C ALA A 134 3.75 13.37 10.87
N ASN A 135 2.98 12.88 11.84
CA ASN A 135 3.27 11.63 12.55
C ASN A 135 3.19 10.40 11.62
N VAL A 136 2.23 10.38 10.70
CA VAL A 136 2.04 9.30 9.70
C VAL A 136 3.22 9.30 8.73
N TYR A 137 3.55 10.47 8.16
CA TYR A 137 4.68 10.61 7.25
C TYR A 137 6.00 10.22 7.91
N GLN A 138 6.25 10.68 9.16
CA GLN A 138 7.47 10.36 9.90
C GLN A 138 7.58 8.85 10.20
N ALA A 139 6.50 8.20 10.60
CA ALA A 139 6.47 6.76 10.85
C ALA A 139 6.76 5.97 9.56
N TYR A 140 6.14 6.35 8.45
CA TYR A 140 6.43 5.75 7.16
C TYR A 140 7.90 5.96 6.73
N MET A 141 8.44 7.18 6.85
CA MET A 141 9.83 7.48 6.50
C MET A 141 10.84 6.74 7.38
N ALA A 142 10.51 6.51 8.66
CA ALA A 142 11.32 5.68 9.54
C ALA A 142 11.34 4.22 9.07
N SER A 143 10.19 3.67 8.71
CA SER A 143 10.03 2.29 8.24
C SER A 143 10.74 2.03 6.90
N ARG A 144 10.89 3.04 6.05
CA ARG A 144 11.67 2.94 4.80
C ARG A 144 13.15 2.60 5.03
N LYS A 145 13.71 2.90 6.22
CA LYS A 145 15.12 2.63 6.55
C LYS A 145 15.39 1.15 6.82
N ALA A 146 14.39 0.43 7.28
CA ALA A 146 14.47 -1.00 7.60
C ALA A 146 13.13 -1.69 7.24
N PRO A 147 12.77 -1.78 5.95
CA PRO A 147 11.49 -2.36 5.55
C PRO A 147 11.50 -3.87 5.80
N LYS A 148 10.45 -4.38 6.44
CA LYS A 148 10.20 -5.82 6.56
C LYS A 148 9.52 -6.37 5.30
N ILE A 149 8.63 -5.59 4.68
CA ILE A 149 8.07 -5.87 3.36
C ILE A 149 8.14 -4.60 2.53
N VAL A 150 8.70 -4.69 1.32
CA VAL A 150 8.63 -3.65 0.30
C VAL A 150 7.55 -4.02 -0.71
N HIS A 151 6.61 -3.11 -0.92
CA HIS A 151 5.50 -3.29 -1.84
C HIS A 151 5.67 -2.35 -3.05
N TYR A 152 5.79 -2.92 -4.22
CA TYR A 152 5.92 -2.18 -5.48
C TYR A 152 4.54 -1.79 -6.04
N ALA A 153 3.67 -1.27 -5.18
CA ALA A 153 2.31 -0.85 -5.54
C ALA A 153 2.34 0.24 -6.64
N GLY A 154 1.43 0.12 -7.61
CA GLY A 154 1.34 1.03 -8.75
C GLY A 154 1.98 0.48 -10.01
N PHE A 155 2.26 1.33 -11.00
CA PHE A 155 2.69 0.91 -12.33
C PHE A 155 4.22 0.73 -12.48
N ASP A 156 5.01 1.37 -11.62
CA ASP A 156 6.47 1.33 -11.66
C ASP A 156 6.97 0.08 -10.94
N LYS A 157 7.47 -0.88 -11.68
CA LYS A 157 7.86 -2.20 -11.17
C LYS A 157 9.33 -2.49 -11.43
N PRO A 158 10.09 -3.10 -10.50
CA PRO A 158 11.51 -3.34 -10.65
C PRO A 158 11.86 -4.25 -11.86
N TRP A 159 10.93 -5.10 -12.28
CA TRP A 159 11.08 -5.92 -13.50
C TRP A 159 10.74 -5.19 -14.81
N LYS A 160 10.31 -3.91 -14.73
CA LYS A 160 10.11 -3.01 -15.87
C LYS A 160 11.05 -1.82 -15.82
N ASN A 161 11.36 -1.36 -14.61
CA ASN A 161 12.26 -0.23 -14.36
C ASN A 161 13.28 -0.63 -13.27
N PRO A 162 14.49 -1.08 -13.65
CA PRO A 162 15.51 -1.53 -12.70
C PRO A 162 16.12 -0.40 -11.88
N TRP A 163 15.73 0.85 -12.13
CA TRP A 163 16.16 2.03 -11.38
C TRP A 163 15.07 2.58 -10.44
N CYS A 164 13.92 1.93 -10.37
CA CYS A 164 12.88 2.36 -9.44
C CYS A 164 13.33 2.19 -7.98
N ASP A 165 12.61 2.85 -7.11
CA ASP A 165 12.88 2.80 -5.67
C ASP A 165 12.86 1.35 -5.15
N PHE A 166 13.84 0.97 -4.33
CA PHE A 166 14.07 -0.40 -3.84
C PHE A 166 14.31 -1.47 -4.93
N ALA A 167 14.56 -1.11 -6.20
CA ALA A 167 14.82 -2.10 -7.23
C ALA A 167 16.00 -3.02 -6.90
N SER A 168 17.05 -2.50 -6.26
CA SER A 168 18.21 -3.31 -5.83
C SER A 168 17.82 -4.44 -4.88
N LEU A 169 16.87 -4.18 -3.97
CA LEU A 169 16.36 -5.22 -3.06
C LEU A 169 15.60 -6.30 -3.82
N TYR A 170 14.74 -5.93 -4.78
CA TYR A 170 14.07 -6.91 -5.63
C TYR A 170 15.07 -7.78 -6.37
N TRP A 171 16.07 -7.16 -7.01
CA TRP A 171 17.05 -7.89 -7.82
C TRP A 171 18.00 -8.75 -6.99
N SER A 172 18.25 -8.40 -5.71
CA SER A 172 19.03 -9.27 -4.81
C SER A 172 18.34 -10.61 -4.53
N TYR A 173 17.01 -10.64 -4.50
CA TYR A 173 16.23 -11.88 -4.38
C TYR A 173 16.02 -12.55 -5.76
N ALA A 174 15.77 -11.77 -6.80
CA ALA A 174 15.52 -12.30 -8.14
C ALA A 174 16.70 -13.13 -8.67
N GLN A 175 17.94 -12.73 -8.38
CA GLN A 175 19.15 -13.46 -8.79
C GLN A 175 19.28 -14.86 -8.16
N GLU A 176 18.62 -15.12 -7.03
CA GLU A 176 18.58 -16.43 -6.40
C GLU A 176 17.53 -17.37 -7.03
N THR A 177 16.75 -16.87 -8.00
CA THR A 177 15.72 -17.64 -8.69
C THR A 177 16.22 -18.22 -10.01
N PRO A 178 15.67 -19.36 -10.49
CA PRO A 178 16.03 -19.90 -11.80
C PRO A 178 15.54 -19.04 -12.98
N PHE A 179 14.76 -17.98 -12.71
CA PHE A 179 14.10 -17.15 -13.72
C PHE A 179 14.87 -15.88 -14.05
N VAL A 180 15.97 -15.58 -13.34
CA VAL A 180 16.71 -14.31 -13.48
C VAL A 180 17.13 -14.03 -14.95
N ALA A 181 17.60 -15.03 -15.67
CA ALA A 181 18.01 -14.85 -17.07
C ALA A 181 16.84 -14.42 -17.97
N GLN A 182 15.65 -14.98 -17.76
CA GLN A 182 14.44 -14.60 -18.49
C GLN A 182 13.98 -13.18 -18.12
N MET A 183 14.06 -12.82 -16.84
CA MET A 183 13.70 -11.50 -16.35
C MET A 183 14.62 -10.42 -16.91
N VAL A 184 15.92 -10.66 -16.93
CA VAL A 184 16.91 -9.74 -17.52
C VAL A 184 16.73 -9.63 -19.04
N ALA A 185 16.47 -10.73 -19.74
CA ALA A 185 16.19 -10.70 -21.18
C ALA A 185 14.93 -9.89 -21.52
N ALA A 186 13.90 -9.97 -20.69
CA ALA A 186 12.67 -9.18 -20.87
C ALA A 186 12.89 -7.67 -20.69
N MET A 187 13.97 -7.27 -20.02
CA MET A 187 14.33 -5.87 -19.81
C MET A 187 15.31 -5.33 -20.87
N SER A 188 15.77 -6.15 -21.82
CA SER A 188 16.67 -5.70 -22.88
C SER A 188 15.97 -4.61 -23.73
N GLY A 189 16.56 -3.39 -23.75
CA GLY A 189 15.98 -2.22 -24.41
C GLY A 189 15.26 -1.21 -23.47
N VAL A 190 15.21 -1.46 -22.18
CA VAL A 190 14.70 -0.47 -21.23
C VAL A 190 15.75 0.62 -21.01
N GLU A 191 15.46 1.84 -21.42
CA GLU A 191 16.32 3.02 -21.20
C GLU A 191 16.10 3.59 -19.79
N ARG A 192 17.18 4.13 -19.19
CA ARG A 192 17.08 4.81 -17.90
C ARG A 192 16.20 6.05 -18.04
N PRO A 193 15.12 6.19 -17.25
CA PRO A 193 14.31 7.39 -17.28
C PRO A 193 15.15 8.62 -16.90
N ALA A 194 14.83 9.78 -17.48
CA ALA A 194 15.44 11.03 -17.09
C ALA A 194 15.14 11.30 -15.59
N PRO A 195 16.07 11.90 -14.85
CA PRO A 195 15.79 12.27 -13.47
C PRO A 195 14.57 13.20 -13.43
N PRO A 196 13.70 13.07 -12.40
CA PRO A 196 12.54 13.94 -12.25
C PRO A 196 13.01 15.40 -12.18
N GLU A 197 12.36 16.28 -12.94
CA GLU A 197 12.57 17.72 -12.80
C GLU A 197 12.19 18.13 -11.38
N HIS A 198 13.12 18.75 -10.68
CA HIS A 198 12.86 19.35 -9.38
C HIS A 198 11.90 20.52 -9.58
N HIS A 199 10.61 20.32 -9.34
CA HIS A 199 9.71 21.45 -9.15
C HIS A 199 10.09 22.12 -7.82
N GLU A 200 10.75 23.27 -7.93
CA GLU A 200 10.96 24.14 -6.79
C GLU A 200 9.59 24.43 -6.15
N ARG A 201 9.50 24.21 -4.83
CA ARG A 201 8.33 24.63 -4.06
C ARG A 201 8.20 26.13 -4.24
N ALA A 202 7.15 26.58 -4.88
CA ALA A 202 6.73 27.99 -4.76
C ALA A 202 6.36 28.21 -3.29
N ILE A 203 7.27 28.79 -2.54
CA ILE A 203 7.01 29.29 -1.19
C ILE A 203 5.99 30.41 -1.40
N ALA A 204 4.73 30.18 -1.03
CA ALA A 204 3.77 31.25 -0.89
C ALA A 204 4.24 32.08 0.32
N GLU A 205 4.88 33.20 0.02
CA GLU A 205 5.01 34.30 0.98
C GLU A 205 3.59 34.85 1.21
N ASP A 206 3.08 34.67 2.44
CA ASP A 206 2.21 35.63 3.15
C ASP A 206 2.19 35.29 4.63
#